data_94b59a6cc42f41b64adb56a3126af5c1
#
_entry.id   94b59a6cc42f41b64adb56a3126af5c1
#
_cell.length_a   1.000
_cell.length_b   1.000
_cell.length_c   1.000
_cell.angle_alpha   90.00
_cell.angle_beta   90.00
_cell.angle_gamma   90.00
#
_symmetry.space_group_name_H-M   'P 1'
#
loop_
_entity.id
_entity.type
_entity.pdbx_description
1 polymer ?
#
loop_
_entity_poly.entity_id
_entity_poly.type
_entity_poly.pdbx_seq_one_letter_code
_entity_poly.pdbx_strand_id
1 'polypeptide(L)'
;PFPTLGTTERPDVAASRMLEGRCVIVVDGSPVALTAPFLFQECFQSNDDYYISFLQANLSRILRVIGFVFTITFPAMYAALMLYHRELVPARLLFAVSAAQRGVPLPIGWEILLMLFVLEALKEAGARTPGAMGQTMSIVGGLVLGDAAVSARFAAAPTVIVVAIAGVTGLMVPKLQRAARSEATGQQSAA
;
A
#
# COMPACT_ATOMS: atom_id res chain seq x y z
N PRO A 1 1.20 -10.75 12.56
CA PRO A 1 -0.13 -11.13 13.04
C PRO A 1 -1.16 -10.23 12.38
N PHE A 2 -2.32 -10.82 12.09
CA PHE A 2 -3.40 -10.13 11.41
C PHE A 2 -4.17 -9.27 12.42
N PRO A 3 -4.57 -8.01 12.14
CA PRO A 3 -5.33 -7.20 13.06
C PRO A 3 -6.70 -7.85 13.31
N THR A 4 -7.00 -8.12 14.57
CA THR A 4 -8.28 -8.71 15.01
C THR A 4 -9.29 -7.67 15.47
N LEU A 5 -8.82 -6.44 15.68
CA LEU A 5 -9.61 -5.29 16.09
C LEU A 5 -9.63 -4.24 14.96
N GLY A 6 -10.80 -3.73 14.68
CA GLY A 6 -11.01 -2.59 13.79
C GLY A 6 -11.17 -1.31 14.62
N THR A 7 -10.71 -0.19 14.10
CA THR A 7 -10.85 1.13 14.70
C THR A 7 -11.69 2.04 13.84
N THR A 8 -12.55 2.85 14.44
CA THR A 8 -13.33 3.85 13.71
C THR A 8 -13.57 5.09 14.58
N GLU A 9 -13.47 6.26 13.97
CA GLU A 9 -13.81 7.54 14.58
C GLU A 9 -15.25 7.98 14.19
N ARG A 10 -15.88 7.22 13.27
CA ARG A 10 -17.21 7.54 12.73
C ARG A 10 -18.28 6.77 13.49
N PRO A 11 -19.25 7.45 14.11
CA PRO A 11 -20.31 6.80 14.89
C PRO A 11 -21.28 5.99 14.01
N ASP A 12 -21.52 6.42 12.75
CA ASP A 12 -22.33 5.69 11.77
C ASP A 12 -21.74 4.31 11.44
N VAL A 13 -20.41 4.24 11.32
CA VAL A 13 -19.68 2.99 11.11
C VAL A 13 -19.77 2.08 12.32
N ALA A 14 -19.63 2.62 13.52
CA ALA A 14 -19.76 1.86 14.76
C ALA A 14 -21.19 1.30 14.92
N ALA A 15 -22.22 2.12 14.64
CA ALA A 15 -23.60 1.70 14.68
C ALA A 15 -23.92 0.58 13.66
N SER A 16 -23.44 0.71 12.41
CA SER A 16 -23.67 -0.33 11.41
C SER A 16 -23.03 -1.66 11.79
N ARG A 17 -21.86 -1.63 12.47
CA ARG A 17 -21.18 -2.82 12.98
C ARG A 17 -21.95 -3.50 14.11
N MET A 18 -22.54 -2.72 15.00
CA MET A 18 -23.44 -3.27 16.05
C MET A 18 -24.66 -3.94 15.45
N LEU A 19 -25.25 -3.36 14.40
CA LEU A 19 -26.37 -3.96 13.68
C LEU A 19 -26.01 -5.26 12.96
N GLU A 20 -24.74 -5.44 12.59
CA GLU A 20 -24.18 -6.69 12.05
C GLU A 20 -23.91 -7.73 13.14
N GLY A 21 -24.21 -7.46 14.41
CA GLY A 21 -24.00 -8.37 15.54
C GLY A 21 -22.57 -8.38 16.10
N ARG A 22 -21.78 -7.32 15.88
CA ARG A 22 -20.41 -7.20 16.37
C ARG A 22 -20.34 -6.41 17.67
N CYS A 23 -19.29 -6.69 18.45
CA CYS A 23 -19.01 -5.92 19.65
C CYS A 23 -18.31 -4.60 19.27
N VAL A 24 -18.81 -3.50 19.83
CA VAL A 24 -18.18 -2.19 19.73
C VAL A 24 -17.82 -1.73 21.14
N ILE A 25 -16.56 -1.38 21.33
CA ILE A 25 -16.03 -0.89 22.60
C ILE A 25 -15.77 0.61 22.45
N VAL A 26 -16.44 1.40 23.24
CA VAL A 26 -16.28 2.86 23.31
C VAL A 26 -15.68 3.18 24.66
N VAL A 27 -14.60 3.96 24.67
CA VAL A 27 -13.92 4.38 25.90
C VAL A 27 -14.13 5.89 26.06
N ASP A 28 -14.58 6.30 27.24
CA ASP A 28 -14.77 7.70 27.55
C ASP A 28 -13.44 8.46 27.45
N GLY A 29 -13.48 9.65 26.84
CA GLY A 29 -12.28 10.46 26.58
C GLY A 29 -11.49 10.06 25.31
N SER A 30 -11.86 8.96 24.62
CA SER A 30 -11.24 8.56 23.35
C SER A 30 -12.19 8.83 22.18
N PRO A 31 -11.74 9.51 21.11
CA PRO A 31 -12.54 9.74 19.91
C PRO A 31 -12.69 8.47 19.05
N VAL A 32 -12.03 7.38 19.42
CA VAL A 32 -11.94 6.16 18.61
C VAL A 32 -12.74 5.03 19.25
N ALA A 33 -13.66 4.42 18.51
CA ALA A 33 -14.34 3.21 18.88
C ALA A 33 -13.63 1.98 18.31
N LEU A 34 -13.49 0.93 19.14
CA LEU A 34 -12.93 -0.36 18.74
C LEU A 34 -14.06 -1.30 18.32
N THR A 35 -13.88 -2.01 17.23
CA THR A 35 -14.85 -3.00 16.72
C THR A 35 -14.21 -4.38 16.64
N ALA A 36 -14.89 -5.41 17.14
CA ALA A 36 -14.43 -6.79 17.13
C ALA A 36 -15.59 -7.73 16.73
N PRO A 37 -15.32 -8.81 15.97
CA PRO A 37 -14.08 -9.15 15.29
C PRO A 37 -13.88 -8.35 13.99
N PHE A 38 -12.60 -8.15 13.60
CA PHE A 38 -12.26 -7.55 12.30
C PHE A 38 -12.06 -8.68 11.28
N LEU A 39 -12.78 -8.62 10.17
CA LEU A 39 -12.70 -9.61 9.11
C LEU A 39 -11.81 -9.12 7.96
N PHE A 40 -11.02 -10.03 7.38
CA PHE A 40 -10.17 -9.71 6.23
C PHE A 40 -10.94 -9.09 5.05
N GLN A 41 -12.17 -9.52 4.81
CA GLN A 41 -13.02 -8.98 3.75
C GLN A 41 -13.29 -7.48 3.92
N GLU A 42 -13.25 -6.98 5.15
CA GLU A 42 -13.47 -5.56 5.43
C GLU A 42 -12.35 -4.64 4.95
N CYS A 43 -11.15 -5.19 4.74
CA CYS A 43 -10.06 -4.44 4.12
C CYS A 43 -10.44 -3.95 2.72
N PHE A 44 -11.30 -4.69 2.02
CA PHE A 44 -11.73 -4.36 0.65
C PHE A 44 -13.07 -3.63 0.60
N GLN A 45 -13.79 -3.53 1.72
CA GLN A 45 -15.08 -2.85 1.81
C GLN A 45 -14.90 -1.48 2.47
N SER A 46 -15.42 -0.43 1.85
CA SER A 46 -15.59 0.87 2.48
C SER A 46 -17.05 1.08 2.84
N ASN A 47 -17.30 1.73 3.99
CA ASN A 47 -18.66 2.12 4.35
C ASN A 47 -19.26 3.11 3.34
N ASP A 48 -18.42 3.88 2.66
CA ASP A 48 -18.84 4.83 1.64
C ASP A 48 -19.45 4.13 0.41
N ASP A 49 -19.12 2.82 0.20
CA ASP A 49 -19.70 2.01 -0.90
C ASP A 49 -21.23 1.79 -0.75
N TYR A 50 -21.79 1.98 0.46
CA TYR A 50 -23.23 1.86 0.71
C TYR A 50 -24.02 3.12 0.30
N TYR A 51 -23.33 4.25 0.14
CA TYR A 51 -23.95 5.52 -0.24
C TYR A 51 -23.87 5.83 -1.75
N ILE A 52 -23.20 4.95 -2.51
CA ILE A 52 -22.97 5.10 -3.95
C ILE A 52 -23.83 4.09 -4.72
N SER A 53 -24.02 4.33 -6.03
CA SER A 53 -24.76 3.41 -6.90
C SER A 53 -24.16 1.99 -6.88
N PHE A 54 -25.02 0.97 -6.96
CA PHE A 54 -24.62 -0.44 -6.89
C PHE A 54 -23.49 -0.82 -7.87
N LEU A 55 -23.55 -0.31 -9.10
CA LEU A 55 -22.52 -0.58 -10.12
C LEU A 55 -21.15 0.00 -9.72
N GLN A 56 -21.15 1.21 -9.21
CA GLN A 56 -19.93 1.91 -8.81
C GLN A 56 -19.31 1.27 -7.55
N ALA A 57 -20.14 0.86 -6.60
CA ALA A 57 -19.69 0.16 -5.40
C ALA A 57 -19.01 -1.18 -5.74
N ASN A 58 -19.63 -1.98 -6.63
CA ASN A 58 -19.06 -3.25 -7.07
C ASN A 58 -17.76 -3.06 -7.85
N LEU A 59 -17.71 -2.08 -8.76
CA LEU A 59 -16.49 -1.78 -9.51
C LEU A 59 -15.34 -1.39 -8.57
N SER A 60 -15.62 -0.53 -7.57
CA SER A 60 -14.62 -0.12 -6.59
C SER A 60 -14.09 -1.29 -5.76
N ARG A 61 -14.95 -2.23 -5.35
CA ARG A 61 -14.54 -3.45 -4.62
C ARG A 61 -13.65 -4.34 -5.46
N ILE A 62 -14.04 -4.59 -6.71
CA ILE A 62 -13.24 -5.39 -7.65
C ILE A 62 -11.87 -4.74 -7.88
N LEU A 63 -11.83 -3.43 -8.13
CA LEU A 63 -10.58 -2.70 -8.31
C LEU A 63 -9.66 -2.77 -7.09
N ARG A 64 -10.21 -2.74 -5.85
CA ARG A 64 -9.41 -2.90 -4.63
C ARG A 64 -8.80 -4.29 -4.51
N VAL A 65 -9.56 -5.34 -4.83
CA VAL A 65 -9.05 -6.72 -4.81
C VAL A 65 -7.98 -6.91 -5.87
N ILE A 66 -8.22 -6.44 -7.10
CA ILE A 66 -7.25 -6.47 -8.17
C ILE A 66 -5.99 -5.68 -7.78
N GLY A 67 -6.15 -4.46 -7.25
CA GLY A 67 -5.03 -3.63 -6.80
C GLY A 67 -4.18 -4.32 -5.73
N PHE A 68 -4.80 -4.99 -4.77
CA PHE A 68 -4.09 -5.76 -3.75
C PHE A 68 -3.26 -6.89 -4.35
N VAL A 69 -3.86 -7.69 -5.24
CA VAL A 69 -3.16 -8.78 -5.93
C VAL A 69 -2.02 -8.22 -6.78
N PHE A 70 -2.25 -7.13 -7.51
CA PHE A 70 -1.22 -6.49 -8.34
C PHE A 70 -0.06 -5.95 -7.51
N THR A 71 -0.32 -5.36 -6.35
CA THR A 71 0.73 -4.82 -5.47
C THR A 71 1.76 -5.88 -5.11
N ILE A 72 1.33 -7.10 -4.87
CA ILE A 72 2.21 -8.22 -4.49
C ILE A 72 2.78 -8.92 -5.73
N THR A 73 1.91 -9.22 -6.69
CA THR A 73 2.26 -10.07 -7.84
C THR A 73 3.13 -9.34 -8.85
N PHE A 74 2.93 -8.04 -9.07
CA PHE A 74 3.60 -7.31 -10.14
C PHE A 74 5.13 -7.19 -9.94
N PRO A 75 5.64 -6.78 -8.76
CA PRO A 75 7.08 -6.79 -8.50
C PRO A 75 7.67 -8.21 -8.50
N ALA A 76 6.94 -9.18 -7.95
CA ALA A 76 7.38 -10.58 -7.93
C ALA A 76 7.46 -11.18 -9.34
N MET A 77 6.48 -10.88 -10.19
CA MET A 77 6.47 -11.31 -11.59
C MET A 77 7.64 -10.69 -12.38
N TYR A 78 7.89 -9.39 -12.20
CA TYR A 78 9.03 -8.73 -12.81
C TYR A 78 10.36 -9.36 -12.37
N ALA A 79 10.53 -9.62 -11.08
CA ALA A 79 11.71 -10.31 -10.55
C ALA A 79 11.86 -11.72 -11.15
N ALA A 80 10.77 -12.49 -11.18
CA ALA A 80 10.78 -13.85 -11.73
C ALA A 80 11.13 -13.87 -13.22
N LEU A 81 10.55 -12.98 -14.03
CA LEU A 81 10.84 -12.87 -15.46
C LEU A 81 12.29 -12.47 -15.71
N MET A 82 12.83 -11.52 -14.96
CA MET A 82 14.19 -11.03 -15.19
C MET A 82 15.27 -11.93 -14.61
N LEU A 83 14.99 -12.72 -13.57
CA LEU A 83 15.97 -13.62 -12.95
C LEU A 83 15.95 -15.02 -13.60
N TYR A 84 14.75 -15.59 -13.82
CA TYR A 84 14.61 -16.99 -14.18
C TYR A 84 14.11 -17.23 -15.61
N HIS A 85 13.28 -16.33 -16.15
CA HIS A 85 12.55 -16.57 -17.41
C HIS A 85 12.75 -15.43 -18.42
N ARG A 86 13.97 -15.04 -18.69
CA ARG A 86 14.29 -13.98 -19.65
C ARG A 86 13.81 -14.28 -21.07
N GLU A 87 13.65 -15.56 -21.38
CA GLU A 87 13.23 -16.04 -22.69
C GLU A 87 11.75 -15.68 -23.01
N LEU A 88 10.92 -15.49 -21.98
CA LEU A 88 9.53 -15.11 -22.15
C LEU A 88 9.35 -13.63 -22.49
N VAL A 89 10.39 -12.83 -22.26
CA VAL A 89 10.34 -11.38 -22.51
C VAL A 89 10.67 -11.09 -23.98
N PRO A 90 9.85 -10.28 -24.68
CA PRO A 90 10.18 -9.88 -26.05
C PRO A 90 11.58 -9.30 -26.14
N ALA A 91 12.35 -9.71 -27.14
CA ALA A 91 13.76 -9.35 -27.30
C ALA A 91 14.02 -7.83 -27.23
N ARG A 92 13.15 -7.03 -27.83
CA ARG A 92 13.25 -5.56 -27.80
C ARG A 92 13.18 -5.01 -26.36
N LEU A 93 12.25 -5.54 -25.55
CA LEU A 93 12.07 -5.14 -24.15
C LEU A 93 13.25 -5.62 -23.30
N LEU A 94 13.71 -6.85 -23.54
CA LEU A 94 14.86 -7.43 -22.84
C LEU A 94 16.13 -6.60 -23.08
N PHE A 95 16.38 -6.17 -24.34
CA PHE A 95 17.53 -5.30 -24.64
C PHE A 95 17.39 -3.94 -23.96
N ALA A 96 16.21 -3.33 -23.96
CA ALA A 96 15.97 -2.04 -23.30
C ALA A 96 16.21 -2.12 -21.79
N VAL A 97 15.67 -3.15 -21.13
CA VAL A 97 15.87 -3.39 -19.69
C VAL A 97 17.33 -3.68 -19.38
N SER A 98 17.98 -4.55 -20.17
CA SER A 98 19.41 -4.86 -20.00
C SER A 98 20.30 -3.64 -20.20
N ALA A 99 19.96 -2.76 -21.13
CA ALA A 99 20.68 -1.50 -21.31
C ALA A 99 20.51 -0.56 -20.11
N ALA A 100 19.30 -0.45 -19.57
CA ALA A 100 19.02 0.35 -18.38
C ALA A 100 19.73 -0.18 -17.11
N GLN A 101 19.94 -1.49 -17.02
CA GLN A 101 20.63 -2.13 -15.90
C GLN A 101 22.15 -2.04 -15.98
N ARG A 102 22.72 -1.63 -17.12
CA ARG A 102 24.17 -1.46 -17.25
C ARG A 102 24.67 -0.36 -16.31
N GLY A 103 25.51 -0.75 -15.37
CA GLY A 103 26.09 0.17 -14.39
C GLY A 103 25.36 0.25 -13.05
N VAL A 104 24.29 -0.52 -12.85
CA VAL A 104 23.67 -0.71 -11.54
C VAL A 104 24.47 -1.78 -10.78
N PRO A 105 25.01 -1.49 -9.59
CA PRO A 105 25.85 -2.43 -8.85
C PRO A 105 25.08 -3.56 -8.18
N LEU A 106 23.75 -3.41 -8.03
CA LEU A 106 22.91 -4.37 -7.30
C LEU A 106 22.25 -5.39 -8.26
N PRO A 107 22.17 -6.67 -7.89
CA PRO A 107 21.35 -7.62 -8.61
C PRO A 107 19.88 -7.27 -8.50
N ILE A 108 19.09 -7.54 -9.55
CA ILE A 108 17.69 -7.12 -9.71
C ILE A 108 16.81 -7.42 -8.47
N GLY A 109 17.00 -8.60 -7.85
CA GLY A 109 16.21 -8.98 -6.68
C GLY A 109 16.44 -8.04 -5.48
N TRP A 110 17.68 -7.69 -5.20
CA TRP A 110 18.02 -6.75 -4.13
C TRP A 110 17.61 -5.32 -4.47
N GLU A 111 17.72 -4.93 -5.71
CA GLU A 111 17.28 -3.64 -6.23
C GLU A 111 15.78 -3.43 -5.98
N ILE A 112 14.94 -4.43 -6.34
CA ILE A 112 13.50 -4.39 -6.11
C ILE A 112 13.18 -4.31 -4.61
N LEU A 113 13.80 -5.17 -3.79
CA LEU A 113 13.58 -5.18 -2.34
C LEU A 113 13.94 -3.84 -1.70
N LEU A 114 15.07 -3.26 -2.08
CA LEU A 114 15.51 -1.98 -1.55
C LEU A 114 14.55 -0.86 -1.96
N MET A 115 14.14 -0.82 -3.22
CA MET A 115 13.19 0.19 -3.69
C MET A 115 11.81 0.04 -3.06
N LEU A 116 11.32 -1.19 -2.82
CA LEU A 116 10.10 -1.44 -2.06
C LEU A 116 10.23 -0.97 -0.61
N PHE A 117 11.38 -1.21 0.02
CA PHE A 117 11.64 -0.74 1.37
C PHE A 117 11.65 0.81 1.45
N VAL A 118 12.31 1.46 0.51
CA VAL A 118 12.32 2.94 0.40
C VAL A 118 10.90 3.48 0.21
N LEU A 119 10.10 2.85 -0.67
CA LEU A 119 8.72 3.24 -0.89
C LEU A 119 7.89 3.10 0.40
N GLU A 120 8.05 2.01 1.15
CA GLU A 120 7.31 1.79 2.40
C GLU A 120 7.76 2.78 3.49
N ALA A 121 9.05 3.07 3.58
CA ALA A 121 9.56 4.10 4.47
C ALA A 121 9.00 5.50 4.15
N LEU A 122 8.87 5.84 2.86
CA LEU A 122 8.25 7.09 2.43
C LEU A 122 6.76 7.18 2.81
N LYS A 123 6.02 6.09 2.61
CA LYS A 123 4.60 6.01 3.01
C LYS A 123 4.46 6.17 4.52
N GLU A 124 5.30 5.52 5.30
CA GLU A 124 5.29 5.61 6.76
C GLU A 124 5.65 7.02 7.25
N ALA A 125 6.68 7.65 6.64
CA ALA A 125 7.04 9.02 6.95
C ALA A 125 5.90 10.02 6.63
N GLY A 126 5.27 9.86 5.47
CA GLY A 126 4.10 10.67 5.09
C GLY A 126 2.89 10.46 6.00
N ALA A 127 2.72 9.22 6.50
CA ALA A 127 1.64 8.88 7.42
C ALA A 127 1.78 9.52 8.81
N ARG A 128 3.01 9.73 9.27
CA ARG A 128 3.32 10.36 10.58
C ARG A 128 3.29 11.86 10.57
N THR A 129 3.35 12.48 9.38
CA THR A 129 3.33 13.94 9.26
C THR A 129 1.88 14.45 9.29
N PRO A 130 1.52 15.36 10.21
CA PRO A 130 0.14 15.84 10.33
C PRO A 130 -0.27 16.70 9.13
N GLY A 131 -1.53 16.55 8.71
CA GLY A 131 -2.18 17.37 7.69
C GLY A 131 -1.75 17.10 6.25
N ALA A 132 -2.03 18.05 5.36
CA ALA A 132 -1.76 17.96 3.92
C ALA A 132 -0.26 17.88 3.59
N MET A 133 0.61 18.32 4.50
CA MET A 133 2.07 18.30 4.34
C MET A 133 2.61 16.87 4.18
N GLY A 134 2.06 15.89 4.90
CA GLY A 134 2.51 14.51 4.82
C GLY A 134 2.32 13.89 3.44
N GLN A 135 1.19 14.18 2.79
CA GLN A 135 0.92 13.70 1.43
C GLN A 135 1.85 14.35 0.41
N THR A 136 2.08 15.65 0.53
CA THR A 136 3.02 16.39 -0.33
C THR A 136 4.45 15.86 -0.18
N MET A 137 4.90 15.62 1.05
CA MET A 137 6.22 15.04 1.32
C MET A 137 6.40 13.66 0.73
N SER A 138 5.37 12.81 0.78
CA SER A 138 5.43 11.48 0.15
C SER A 138 5.54 11.55 -1.36
N ILE A 139 4.81 12.48 -2.01
CA ILE A 139 4.83 12.65 -3.47
C ILE A 139 6.19 13.21 -3.91
N VAL A 140 6.62 14.32 -3.30
CA VAL A 140 7.90 14.96 -3.63
C VAL A 140 9.08 14.04 -3.30
N GLY A 141 9.06 13.39 -2.13
CA GLY A 141 10.07 12.41 -1.75
C GLY A 141 10.16 11.25 -2.73
N GLY A 142 9.01 10.70 -3.14
CA GLY A 142 8.98 9.62 -4.14
C GLY A 142 9.53 10.03 -5.50
N LEU A 143 9.19 11.22 -5.98
CA LEU A 143 9.70 11.76 -7.24
C LEU A 143 11.21 12.03 -7.16
N VAL A 144 11.66 12.76 -6.14
CA VAL A 144 13.07 13.13 -5.98
C VAL A 144 13.95 11.91 -5.75
N LEU A 145 13.52 10.99 -4.87
CA LEU A 145 14.28 9.76 -4.62
C LEU A 145 14.29 8.82 -5.81
N GLY A 146 13.17 8.71 -6.55
CA GLY A 146 13.10 7.93 -7.78
C GLY A 146 14.05 8.45 -8.85
N ASP A 147 14.05 9.76 -9.11
CA ASP A 147 14.95 10.39 -10.07
C ASP A 147 16.42 10.30 -9.63
N ALA A 148 16.71 10.56 -8.36
CA ALA A 148 18.05 10.43 -7.80
C ALA A 148 18.58 8.99 -7.87
N ALA A 149 17.74 7.99 -7.59
CA ALA A 149 18.13 6.57 -7.66
C ALA A 149 18.51 6.14 -9.07
N VAL A 150 17.75 6.62 -10.08
CA VAL A 150 18.04 6.33 -11.49
C VAL A 150 19.28 7.10 -11.95
N SER A 151 19.38 8.39 -11.63
CA SER A 151 20.50 9.26 -12.02
C SER A 151 21.83 8.81 -11.42
N ALA A 152 21.81 8.34 -10.15
CA ALA A 152 22.96 7.77 -9.46
C ALA A 152 23.27 6.32 -9.89
N ARG A 153 22.48 5.74 -10.80
CA ARG A 153 22.56 4.32 -11.20
C ARG A 153 22.46 3.35 -10.03
N PHE A 154 21.72 3.71 -9.02
CA PHE A 154 21.46 2.87 -7.86
C PHE A 154 20.33 1.89 -8.14
N ALA A 155 19.35 2.31 -8.95
CA ALA A 155 18.27 1.50 -9.46
C ALA A 155 18.05 1.76 -10.96
N ALA A 156 17.64 0.73 -11.68
CA ALA A 156 17.28 0.86 -13.09
C ALA A 156 15.89 1.48 -13.25
N ALA A 157 15.69 2.29 -14.27
CA ALA A 157 14.41 2.94 -14.54
C ALA A 157 13.22 1.96 -14.62
N PRO A 158 13.32 0.77 -15.26
CA PRO A 158 12.23 -0.21 -15.26
C PRO A 158 11.86 -0.70 -13.86
N THR A 159 12.82 -0.91 -12.97
CA THR A 159 12.58 -1.32 -11.58
C THR A 159 11.81 -0.25 -10.81
N VAL A 160 12.19 1.02 -10.96
CA VAL A 160 11.48 2.15 -10.33
C VAL A 160 10.03 2.22 -10.80
N ILE A 161 9.78 2.03 -12.10
CA ILE A 161 8.42 2.02 -12.66
C ILE A 161 7.58 0.88 -12.06
N VAL A 162 8.14 -0.33 -11.98
CA VAL A 162 7.45 -1.50 -11.40
C VAL A 162 7.09 -1.26 -9.93
N VAL A 163 8.03 -0.72 -9.15
CA VAL A 163 7.82 -0.39 -7.74
C VAL A 163 6.80 0.74 -7.59
N ALA A 164 6.84 1.76 -8.44
CA ALA A 164 5.86 2.84 -8.43
C ALA A 164 4.43 2.34 -8.71
N ILE A 165 4.25 1.47 -9.70
CA ILE A 165 2.95 0.84 -9.99
C ILE A 165 2.46 0.05 -8.78
N ALA A 166 3.32 -0.78 -8.18
CA ALA A 166 2.98 -1.53 -6.96
C ALA A 166 2.61 -0.58 -5.79
N GLY A 167 3.31 0.55 -5.68
CA GLY A 167 3.02 1.58 -4.69
C GLY A 167 1.64 2.21 -4.86
N VAL A 168 1.30 2.60 -6.07
CA VAL A 168 0.00 3.22 -6.40
C VAL A 168 -1.14 2.23 -6.20
N THR A 169 -0.99 0.99 -6.67
CA THR A 169 -2.01 -0.05 -6.48
C THR A 169 -2.20 -0.41 -5.01
N GLY A 170 -1.14 -0.37 -4.20
CA GLY A 170 -1.21 -0.55 -2.74
C GLY A 170 -2.03 0.52 -2.01
N LEU A 171 -2.11 1.75 -2.54
CA LEU A 171 -2.94 2.81 -1.98
C LEU A 171 -4.45 2.57 -2.17
N MET A 172 -4.85 1.67 -3.06
CA MET A 172 -6.26 1.31 -3.27
C MET A 172 -6.87 0.55 -2.09
N VAL A 173 -6.06 0.04 -1.14
CA VAL A 173 -6.52 -0.71 0.05
C VAL A 173 -6.37 0.13 1.33
N PRO A 174 -7.26 1.09 1.59
CA PRO A 174 -7.07 2.12 2.61
C PRO A 174 -7.16 1.60 4.06
N LYS A 175 -7.83 0.46 4.29
CA LYS A 175 -8.05 -0.04 5.66
C LYS A 175 -6.86 -0.79 6.26
N LEU A 176 -6.04 -1.45 5.45
CA LEU A 176 -4.80 -2.07 5.95
C LEU A 176 -3.84 -1.03 6.52
N GLN A 177 -3.75 0.13 5.89
CA GLN A 177 -2.92 1.23 6.35
C GLN A 177 -3.46 1.87 7.65
N ARG A 178 -4.79 1.95 7.81
CA ARG A 178 -5.41 2.49 9.03
C ARG A 178 -5.25 1.53 10.23
N ALA A 179 -5.38 0.22 10.02
CA ALA A 179 -5.19 -0.78 11.06
C ALA A 179 -3.75 -0.79 11.59
N ALA A 180 -2.75 -0.75 10.71
CA ALA A 180 -1.35 -0.61 11.09
C ALA A 180 -1.06 0.70 11.84
N ARG A 181 -1.74 1.80 11.46
CA ARG A 181 -1.60 3.11 12.10
C ARG A 181 -2.16 3.13 13.51
N SER A 182 -3.29 2.48 13.76
CA SER A 182 -3.91 2.44 15.10
C SER A 182 -3.10 1.62 16.08
N GLU A 183 -2.44 0.56 15.64
CA GLU A 183 -1.51 -0.21 16.50
C GLU A 183 -0.30 0.65 16.91
N ALA A 184 0.25 1.46 16.00
CA ALA A 184 1.37 2.35 16.28
C ALA A 184 0.99 3.49 17.24
N THR A 185 -0.25 4.01 17.16
CA THR A 185 -0.72 5.11 18.02
C THR A 185 -1.19 4.61 19.39
N GLY A 186 -1.79 3.41 19.45
CA GLY A 186 -2.22 2.79 20.71
C GLY A 186 -1.06 2.44 21.66
N GLN A 187 0.11 2.15 21.11
CA GLN A 187 1.32 1.94 21.93
C GLN A 187 1.86 3.23 22.55
N GLN A 188 1.59 4.40 21.96
CA GLN A 188 2.03 5.69 22.53
C GLN A 188 1.12 6.21 23.64
N SER A 189 -0.14 5.75 23.71
CA SER A 189 -1.08 6.13 24.78
C SER A 189 -0.94 5.26 26.04
N ALA A 190 -0.21 4.15 25.98
CA ALA A 190 -0.01 3.19 27.08
C ALA A 190 1.35 3.34 27.78
N ALA A 191 2.20 4.29 27.36
CA ALA A 191 3.48 4.65 27.97
C ALA A 191 3.40 6.05 28.60
#